data_349c869f22e98299f0c472bfe53d4d72
#
_entry.id   349c869f22e98299f0c472bfe53d4d72
#
_cell.length_a   1.000
_cell.length_b   1.000
_cell.length_c   1.000
_cell.angle_alpha   90.00
_cell.angle_beta   90.00
_cell.angle_gamma   90.00
#
_symmetry.space_group_name_H-M   'P 1'
#
loop_
_entity.id
_entity.type
_entity.pdbx_description
1 polymer ?
#
loop_
_entity_poly.entity_id
_entity_poly.type
_entity_poly.pdbx_seq_one_letter_code
_entity_poly.pdbx_strand_id
1 'polypeptide(L)'
;MANIIIQVSKYLIIILMAAYTFSCFSIFTRSYEDEENKVLIRQDVLLFMIQITAFIAMYFATQDLRMMFIYGALAVIVMAVILLYNLIYPNVSRLVVNNMCMLITAGMIMITRLSVQSKSPYGIAIRQLVFVVVGILVSKDCLLPTLFALVYIV
;
A
#
# COMPACT_ATOMS: atom_id res chain seq x y z
N MET A 1 21.21 -15.60 -12.93
CA MET A 1 20.95 -14.18 -12.69
C MET A 1 19.59 -13.95 -12.03
N ALA A 2 18.48 -14.49 -12.54
CA ALA A 2 17.14 -14.29 -11.94
C ALA A 2 17.07 -14.66 -10.44
N ASN A 3 17.66 -15.77 -10.02
CA ASN A 3 17.65 -16.21 -8.62
C ASN A 3 18.38 -15.23 -7.67
N ILE A 4 19.43 -14.57 -8.14
CA ILE A 4 20.17 -13.57 -7.35
C ILE A 4 19.30 -12.33 -7.16
N ILE A 5 18.65 -11.87 -8.22
CA ILE A 5 17.75 -10.70 -8.18
C ILE A 5 16.59 -10.96 -7.21
N ILE A 6 15.99 -12.14 -7.24
CA ILE A 6 14.90 -12.53 -6.35
C ILE A 6 15.37 -12.58 -4.90
N GLN A 7 16.57 -13.10 -4.61
CA GLN A 7 17.11 -13.11 -3.25
C GLN A 7 17.43 -11.69 -2.74
N VAL A 8 18.09 -10.87 -3.55
CA VAL A 8 18.40 -9.48 -3.20
C VAL A 8 17.12 -8.69 -2.96
N SER A 9 16.10 -8.86 -3.79
CA SER A 9 14.80 -8.20 -3.64
C SER A 9 14.11 -8.56 -2.33
N LYS A 10 14.23 -9.81 -1.85
CA LYS A 10 13.68 -10.22 -0.54
C LYS A 10 14.27 -9.41 0.61
N TYR A 11 15.61 -9.34 0.67
CA TYR A 11 16.29 -8.57 1.71
C TYR A 11 16.01 -7.08 1.62
N LEU A 12 15.96 -6.57 0.39
CA LEU A 12 15.65 -5.15 0.14
C LEU A 12 14.24 -4.79 0.64
N ILE A 13 13.24 -5.62 0.36
CA ILE A 13 11.86 -5.42 0.86
C ILE A 13 11.84 -5.42 2.39
N ILE A 14 12.54 -6.34 3.05
CA ILE A 14 12.59 -6.41 4.51
C ILE A 14 13.22 -5.13 5.10
N ILE A 15 14.33 -4.66 4.52
CA ILE A 15 15.00 -3.43 4.96
C ILE A 15 14.10 -2.21 4.74
N LEU A 16 13.43 -2.11 3.59
CA LEU A 16 12.51 -1.02 3.30
C LEU A 16 11.28 -1.03 4.24
N MET A 17 10.75 -2.22 4.56
CA MET A 17 9.67 -2.37 5.54
C MET A 17 10.12 -1.94 6.94
N ALA A 18 11.32 -2.33 7.37
CA ALA A 18 11.90 -1.88 8.64
C ALA A 18 12.11 -0.36 8.67
N ALA A 19 12.60 0.24 7.58
CA ALA A 19 12.74 1.68 7.46
C ALA A 19 11.39 2.42 7.49
N TYR A 20 10.35 1.83 6.88
CA TYR A 20 8.99 2.36 6.93
C TYR A 20 8.45 2.35 8.36
N THR A 21 8.53 1.21 9.06
CA THR A 21 8.08 1.10 10.46
C THR A 21 8.84 2.04 11.39
N PHE A 22 10.16 2.18 11.22
CA PHE A 22 10.95 3.16 11.96
C PHE A 22 10.47 4.60 11.70
N SER A 23 10.13 4.93 10.46
CA SER A 23 9.57 6.24 10.11
C SER A 23 8.21 6.49 10.77
N CYS A 24 7.36 5.45 10.94
CA CYS A 24 6.09 5.57 11.66
C CYS A 24 6.31 5.94 13.14
N PHE A 25 7.26 5.29 13.81
CA PHE A 25 7.59 5.62 15.21
C PHE A 25 8.24 6.99 15.37
N SER A 26 9.03 7.42 14.39
CA SER A 26 9.70 8.72 14.40
C SER A 26 8.73 9.91 14.42
N ILE A 27 7.50 9.75 13.91
CA ILE A 27 6.48 10.82 13.92
C ILE A 27 6.06 11.16 15.35
N PHE A 28 5.90 10.16 16.22
CA PHE A 28 5.48 10.38 17.62
C PHE A 28 6.48 11.20 18.47
N THR A 29 7.73 11.26 18.02
CA THR A 29 8.78 11.98 18.74
C THR A 29 8.94 13.43 18.28
N ARG A 30 8.24 13.83 17.20
CA ARG A 30 8.38 15.16 16.60
C ARG A 30 7.21 16.05 16.95
N SER A 31 7.53 17.29 17.40
CA SER A 31 6.56 18.29 17.88
C SER A 31 6.23 19.40 16.88
N TYR A 32 6.90 19.45 15.71
CA TYR A 32 6.72 20.51 14.73
C TYR A 32 6.02 20.00 13.48
N GLU A 33 4.96 20.68 13.03
CA GLU A 33 4.15 20.31 11.84
C GLU A 33 4.98 20.20 10.56
N ASP A 34 5.97 21.07 10.36
CA ASP A 34 6.84 21.03 9.18
C ASP A 34 7.72 19.78 9.12
N GLU A 35 8.15 19.28 10.26
CA GLU A 35 8.93 18.04 10.36
C GLU A 35 8.04 16.80 10.17
N GLU A 36 6.81 16.85 10.66
CA GLU A 36 5.83 15.78 10.47
C GLU A 36 5.51 15.58 8.98
N ASN A 37 5.26 16.65 8.24
CA ASN A 37 5.03 16.59 6.80
C ASN A 37 6.20 15.98 6.02
N LYS A 38 7.45 16.29 6.38
CA LYS A 38 8.64 15.68 5.75
C LYS A 38 8.71 14.17 5.99
N VAL A 39 8.35 13.72 7.19
CA VAL A 39 8.33 12.29 7.52
C VAL A 39 7.21 11.57 6.78
N LEU A 40 6.04 12.18 6.64
CA LEU A 40 4.91 11.62 5.88
C LEU A 40 5.26 11.46 4.39
N ILE A 41 5.87 12.46 3.77
CA ILE A 41 6.35 12.36 2.37
C ILE A 41 7.39 11.24 2.24
N ARG A 42 8.29 11.11 3.21
CA ARG A 42 9.28 10.02 3.21
C ARG A 42 8.61 8.65 3.31
N GLN A 43 7.53 8.51 4.07
CA GLN A 43 6.73 7.28 4.14
C GLN A 43 6.07 6.94 2.80
N ASP A 44 5.49 7.94 2.12
CA ASP A 44 4.91 7.76 0.79
C ASP A 44 5.97 7.24 -0.20
N VAL A 45 7.15 7.86 -0.20
CA VAL A 45 8.28 7.43 -1.06
C VAL A 45 8.71 6.00 -0.72
N LEU A 46 8.86 5.65 0.56
CA LEU A 46 9.21 4.30 0.99
C LEU A 46 8.18 3.26 0.55
N LEU A 47 6.88 3.59 0.66
CA LEU A 47 5.79 2.74 0.23
C LEU A 47 5.88 2.44 -1.27
N PHE A 48 6.10 3.45 -2.11
CA PHE A 48 6.29 3.25 -3.55
C PHE A 48 7.57 2.48 -3.88
N MET A 49 8.66 2.70 -3.14
CA MET A 49 9.90 1.93 -3.31
C MET A 49 9.69 0.44 -2.99
N ILE A 50 8.95 0.10 -1.92
CA ILE A 50 8.58 -1.27 -1.59
C ILE A 50 7.77 -1.88 -2.74
N GLN A 51 6.81 -1.12 -3.27
CA GLN A 51 5.94 -1.57 -4.34
C GLN A 51 6.71 -1.85 -5.63
N ILE A 52 7.60 -0.95 -6.04
CA ILE A 52 8.46 -1.12 -7.22
C ILE A 52 9.38 -2.32 -7.05
N THR A 53 10.01 -2.48 -5.87
CA THR A 53 10.91 -3.60 -5.58
C THR A 53 10.17 -4.95 -5.64
N ALA A 54 8.97 -5.00 -5.06
CA ALA A 54 8.13 -6.19 -5.11
C ALA A 54 7.70 -6.54 -6.54
N PHE A 55 7.38 -5.51 -7.33
CA PHE A 55 7.05 -5.62 -8.74
C PHE A 55 8.20 -6.24 -9.55
N ILE A 56 9.40 -5.70 -9.41
CA ILE A 56 10.60 -6.22 -10.09
C ILE A 56 10.83 -7.69 -9.68
N ALA A 57 10.75 -8.00 -8.38
CA ALA A 57 10.95 -9.36 -7.87
C ALA A 57 9.95 -10.35 -8.48
N MET A 58 8.68 -9.97 -8.60
CA MET A 58 7.63 -10.82 -9.16
C MET A 58 7.75 -10.99 -10.68
N TYR A 59 8.13 -9.93 -11.40
CA TYR A 59 8.41 -10.03 -12.84
C TYR A 59 9.51 -11.04 -13.13
N PHE A 60 10.63 -10.99 -12.41
CA PHE A 60 11.72 -11.95 -12.57
C PHE A 60 11.34 -13.38 -12.13
N ALA A 61 10.40 -13.52 -11.19
CA ALA A 61 9.95 -14.83 -10.74
C ALA A 61 8.99 -15.52 -11.72
N THR A 62 8.11 -14.75 -12.38
CA THR A 62 7.05 -15.28 -13.24
C THR A 62 7.36 -15.16 -14.73
N GLN A 63 8.19 -14.19 -15.12
CA GLN A 63 8.46 -13.76 -16.48
C GLN A 63 7.20 -13.43 -17.30
N ASP A 64 6.09 -13.13 -16.63
CA ASP A 64 4.80 -12.84 -17.20
C ASP A 64 4.46 -11.36 -17.10
N LEU A 65 4.26 -10.70 -18.23
CA LEU A 65 3.83 -9.30 -18.32
C LEU A 65 2.48 -9.04 -17.64
N ARG A 66 1.62 -10.04 -17.52
CA ARG A 66 0.29 -9.90 -16.87
C ARG A 66 0.41 -9.55 -15.38
N MET A 67 1.42 -10.09 -14.70
CA MET A 67 1.70 -9.72 -13.29
C MET A 67 2.09 -8.24 -13.18
N MET A 68 2.75 -7.71 -14.18
CA MET A 68 3.11 -6.31 -14.28
C MET A 68 1.88 -5.39 -14.25
N PHE A 69 0.82 -5.73 -14.97
CA PHE A 69 -0.42 -4.95 -14.96
C PHE A 69 -1.12 -4.94 -13.59
N ILE A 70 -1.09 -6.07 -12.86
CA ILE A 70 -1.71 -6.16 -11.52
C ILE A 70 -1.01 -5.22 -10.54
N TYR A 71 0.31 -5.18 -10.55
CA TYR A 71 1.07 -4.28 -9.69
C TYR A 71 0.97 -2.82 -10.11
N GLY A 72 0.94 -2.55 -11.42
CA GLY A 72 0.68 -1.21 -11.94
C GLY A 72 -0.70 -0.69 -11.51
N ALA A 73 -1.73 -1.54 -11.61
CA ALA A 73 -3.07 -1.21 -11.13
C ALA A 73 -3.08 -0.94 -9.61
N LEU A 74 -2.38 -1.77 -8.82
CA LEU A 74 -2.25 -1.55 -7.38
C LEU A 74 -1.56 -0.20 -7.06
N ALA A 75 -0.51 0.16 -7.79
CA ALA A 75 0.18 1.45 -7.62
C ALA A 75 -0.75 2.63 -7.89
N VAL A 76 -1.53 2.55 -8.95
CA VAL A 76 -2.53 3.57 -9.30
C VAL A 76 -3.61 3.68 -8.22
N ILE A 77 -4.11 2.54 -7.71
CA ILE A 77 -5.11 2.52 -6.63
C ILE A 77 -4.56 3.16 -5.37
N VAL A 78 -3.35 2.80 -4.94
CA VAL A 78 -2.71 3.37 -3.75
C VAL A 78 -2.49 4.87 -3.91
N MET A 79 -1.99 5.33 -5.06
CA MET A 79 -1.86 6.75 -5.37
C MET A 79 -3.20 7.48 -5.32
N ALA A 80 -4.24 6.90 -5.93
CA ALA A 80 -5.58 7.47 -5.94
C ALA A 80 -6.15 7.57 -4.51
N VAL A 81 -5.93 6.57 -3.65
CA VAL A 81 -6.36 6.59 -2.24
C VAL A 81 -5.68 7.73 -1.49
N ILE A 82 -4.36 7.85 -1.58
CA ILE A 82 -3.60 8.91 -0.90
C ILE A 82 -4.08 10.30 -1.33
N LEU A 83 -4.22 10.51 -2.65
CA LEU A 83 -4.69 11.79 -3.19
C LEU A 83 -6.13 12.11 -2.77
N LEU A 84 -7.00 11.11 -2.81
CA LEU A 84 -8.42 11.25 -2.52
C LEU A 84 -8.66 11.57 -1.04
N TYR A 85 -7.94 10.92 -0.13
CA TYR A 85 -8.02 11.22 1.30
C TYR A 85 -7.43 12.60 1.61
N ASN A 86 -6.34 13.01 0.99
CA ASN A 86 -5.78 14.35 1.15
C ASN A 86 -6.74 15.46 0.67
N LEU A 87 -7.55 15.17 -0.38
CA LEU A 87 -8.44 16.16 -0.98
C LEU A 87 -9.79 16.26 -0.25
N ILE A 88 -10.37 15.11 0.14
CA ILE A 88 -11.74 15.05 0.68
C ILE A 88 -11.73 15.20 2.21
N TYR A 89 -10.71 14.69 2.88
CA TYR A 89 -10.66 14.62 4.34
C TYR A 89 -9.37 15.26 4.91
N PRO A 90 -9.24 16.59 4.87
CA PRO A 90 -8.04 17.27 5.37
C PRO A 90 -7.77 17.04 6.87
N ASN A 91 -8.80 16.67 7.65
CA ASN A 91 -8.72 16.42 9.08
C ASN A 91 -8.37 14.95 9.44
N VAL A 92 -8.28 14.05 8.47
CA VAL A 92 -7.86 12.67 8.74
C VAL A 92 -6.35 12.60 8.85
N SER A 93 -5.87 11.87 9.87
CA SER A 93 -4.44 11.64 10.05
C SER A 93 -3.86 10.90 8.83
N ARG A 94 -2.99 11.59 8.08
CA ARG A 94 -2.29 11.03 6.91
C ARG A 94 -1.50 9.78 7.27
N LEU A 95 -1.00 9.69 8.50
CA LEU A 95 -0.29 8.54 9.02
C LEU A 95 -1.16 7.27 8.97
N VAL A 96 -2.45 7.36 9.35
CA VAL A 96 -3.38 6.23 9.33
C VAL A 96 -3.63 5.76 7.90
N VAL A 97 -3.81 6.69 6.97
CA VAL A 97 -4.02 6.38 5.54
C VAL A 97 -2.79 5.68 4.95
N ASN A 98 -1.59 6.20 5.24
CA ASN A 98 -0.35 5.60 4.77
C ASN A 98 -0.15 4.18 5.31
N ASN A 99 -0.44 3.96 6.61
CA ASN A 99 -0.36 2.64 7.22
C ASN A 99 -1.39 1.66 6.62
N MET A 100 -2.60 2.12 6.33
CA MET A 100 -3.60 1.32 5.62
C MET A 100 -3.09 0.92 4.21
N CYS A 101 -2.56 1.86 3.45
CA CYS A 101 -1.98 1.60 2.12
C CYS A 101 -0.80 0.61 2.20
N MET A 102 0.04 0.73 3.24
CA MET A 102 1.15 -0.18 3.47
C MET A 102 0.67 -1.61 3.76
N LEU A 103 -0.36 -1.79 4.59
CA LEU A 103 -0.95 -3.10 4.88
C LEU A 103 -1.58 -3.72 3.64
N ILE A 104 -2.30 -2.95 2.83
CA ILE A 104 -2.86 -3.41 1.56
C ILE A 104 -1.75 -3.86 0.62
N THR A 105 -0.68 -3.06 0.48
CA THR A 105 0.47 -3.39 -0.37
C THR A 105 1.17 -4.67 0.10
N ALA A 106 1.44 -4.81 1.39
CA ALA A 106 2.05 -6.00 1.97
C ALA A 106 1.17 -7.24 1.76
N GLY A 107 -0.13 -7.13 2.00
CA GLY A 107 -1.12 -8.20 1.77
C GLY A 107 -1.14 -8.65 0.31
N MET A 108 -1.16 -7.71 -0.63
CA MET A 108 -1.12 -8.01 -2.07
C MET A 108 0.18 -8.71 -2.48
N ILE A 109 1.33 -8.26 -1.98
CA ILE A 109 2.62 -8.92 -2.24
C ILE A 109 2.60 -10.38 -1.77
N MET A 110 2.10 -10.62 -0.55
CA MET A 110 2.03 -11.97 0.02
C MET A 110 1.09 -12.88 -0.77
N ILE A 111 -0.13 -12.42 -1.09
CA ILE A 111 -1.12 -13.20 -1.84
C ILE A 111 -0.62 -13.49 -3.25
N THR A 112 -0.02 -12.51 -3.92
CA THR A 112 0.52 -12.71 -5.26
C THR A 112 1.67 -13.72 -5.25
N ARG A 113 2.54 -13.69 -4.24
CA ARG A 113 3.59 -14.71 -4.08
C ARG A 113 3.05 -16.12 -3.89
N LEU A 114 2.02 -16.28 -3.06
CA LEU A 114 1.34 -17.55 -2.85
C LEU A 114 0.62 -18.03 -4.12
N SER A 115 0.04 -17.11 -4.88
CA SER A 115 -0.70 -17.43 -6.10
C SER A 115 0.19 -17.97 -7.22
N VAL A 116 1.46 -17.57 -7.26
CA VAL A 116 2.44 -18.10 -8.26
C VAL A 116 2.62 -19.60 -8.14
N GLN A 117 2.45 -20.17 -6.94
CA GLN A 117 2.52 -21.61 -6.68
C GLN A 117 1.20 -22.34 -7.00
N SER A 118 0.13 -21.62 -7.29
CA SER A 118 -1.20 -22.16 -7.59
C SER A 118 -1.41 -22.41 -9.08
N LYS A 119 -2.39 -23.26 -9.41
CA LYS A 119 -2.76 -23.59 -10.81
C LYS A 119 -3.31 -22.38 -11.60
N SER A 120 -3.76 -21.33 -10.93
CA SER A 120 -4.31 -20.11 -11.56
C SER A 120 -3.82 -18.84 -10.84
N PRO A 121 -2.55 -18.44 -11.03
CA PRO A 121 -1.95 -17.33 -10.30
C PRO A 121 -2.66 -16.00 -10.53
N TYR A 122 -3.15 -15.75 -11.74
CA TYR A 122 -3.81 -14.49 -12.08
C TYR A 122 -5.19 -14.33 -11.45
N GLY A 123 -5.97 -15.41 -11.40
CA GLY A 123 -7.35 -15.37 -10.88
C GLY A 123 -7.42 -14.98 -9.41
N ILE A 124 -6.48 -15.45 -8.60
CA ILE A 124 -6.41 -15.13 -7.18
C ILE A 124 -6.00 -13.67 -6.98
N ALA A 125 -4.97 -13.20 -7.69
CA ALA A 125 -4.47 -11.84 -7.57
C ALA A 125 -5.50 -10.80 -8.04
N ILE A 126 -6.20 -11.05 -9.15
CA ILE A 126 -7.26 -10.16 -9.66
C ILE A 126 -8.44 -10.12 -8.68
N ARG A 127 -8.88 -11.27 -8.17
CA ARG A 127 -9.97 -11.33 -7.18
C ARG A 127 -9.64 -10.51 -5.94
N GLN A 128 -8.42 -10.62 -5.44
CA GLN A 128 -7.97 -9.85 -4.30
C GLN A 128 -7.93 -8.33 -4.60
N LEU A 129 -7.48 -7.93 -5.77
CA LEU A 129 -7.48 -6.54 -6.19
C LEU A 129 -8.91 -5.97 -6.25
N VAL A 130 -9.87 -6.74 -6.76
CA VAL A 130 -11.29 -6.37 -6.75
C VAL A 130 -11.80 -6.20 -5.32
N PHE A 131 -11.47 -7.11 -4.40
CA PHE A 131 -11.85 -6.97 -2.98
C PHE A 131 -11.25 -5.72 -2.33
N VAL A 132 -10.01 -5.36 -2.65
CA VAL A 132 -9.38 -4.12 -2.18
C VAL A 132 -10.16 -2.90 -2.66
N VAL A 133 -10.50 -2.84 -3.96
CA VAL A 133 -11.29 -1.74 -4.52
C VAL A 133 -12.66 -1.63 -3.87
N VAL A 134 -13.37 -2.76 -3.74
CA VAL A 134 -14.69 -2.82 -3.08
C VAL A 134 -14.57 -2.38 -1.61
N GLY A 135 -13.55 -2.85 -0.88
CA GLY A 135 -13.30 -2.46 0.50
C GLY A 135 -13.07 -0.95 0.67
N ILE A 136 -12.32 -0.33 -0.24
CA ILE A 136 -12.08 1.11 -0.24
C ILE A 136 -13.38 1.88 -0.53
N LEU A 137 -14.21 1.41 -1.48
CA LEU A 137 -15.49 2.04 -1.80
C LEU A 137 -16.48 1.94 -0.63
N VAL A 138 -16.59 0.76 -0.02
CA VAL A 138 -17.48 0.53 1.14
C VAL A 138 -17.04 1.35 2.36
N SER A 139 -15.73 1.51 2.58
CA SER A 139 -15.24 2.34 3.69
C SER A 139 -15.61 3.81 3.55
N LYS A 140 -15.71 4.33 2.32
CA LYS A 140 -16.24 5.68 2.04
C LYS A 140 -17.70 5.81 2.43
N ASP A 141 -18.54 4.85 2.01
CA ASP A 141 -19.97 4.88 2.25
C ASP A 141 -20.32 4.65 3.73
N CYS A 142 -19.49 3.90 4.46
CA CYS A 142 -19.68 3.67 5.89
C CYS A 142 -19.20 4.86 6.75
N LEU A 143 -18.20 5.61 6.29
CA LEU A 143 -17.68 6.77 7.02
C LEU A 143 -18.58 8.00 6.90
N LEU A 144 -19.27 8.16 5.78
CA LEU A 144 -20.21 9.25 5.54
C LEU A 144 -21.42 9.20 6.51
N PRO A 145 -22.18 8.09 6.65
CA PRO A 145 -23.33 8.06 7.55
C PRO A 145 -22.94 8.12 9.03
N THR A 146 -21.76 7.57 9.43
CA THR A 146 -21.29 7.68 10.81
C THR A 146 -20.88 9.10 11.16
N LEU A 147 -20.27 9.86 10.27
CA LEU A 147 -19.99 11.29 10.44
C LEU A 147 -21.30 12.12 10.50
N PHE A 148 -22.26 11.83 9.62
CA PHE A 148 -23.58 12.48 9.68
C PHE A 148 -24.32 12.17 10.98
N ALA A 149 -24.29 10.92 11.45
CA ALA A 149 -24.89 10.55 12.74
C ALA A 149 -24.21 11.26 13.92
N LEU A 150 -22.90 11.44 13.88
CA LEU A 150 -22.15 12.12 14.95
C LEU A 150 -22.41 13.63 14.97
N VAL A 151 -22.55 14.26 13.80
CA VAL A 151 -22.93 15.68 13.66
C VAL A 151 -24.38 15.94 14.08
N TYR A 152 -25.27 14.92 13.95
CA TYR A 152 -26.69 15.06 14.32
C TYR A 152 -26.94 14.82 15.83
N ILE A 153 -25.98 14.25 16.56
CA ILE A 153 -26.07 13.97 17.99
C ILE A 153 -25.42 15.10 18.85
N VAL A 154 -24.59 15.95 18.24
CA VAL A 154 -23.96 17.13 18.87
C VAL A 154 -24.71 18.39 18.51
#